data_12144ac5607cb0b69dd224502f2a9a6d
#
_entry.id   12144ac5607cb0b69dd224502f2a9a6d
#
_cell.length_a   1.000
_cell.length_b   1.000
_cell.length_c   1.000
_cell.angle_alpha   90.00
_cell.angle_beta   90.00
_cell.angle_gamma   90.00
#
_symmetry.space_group_name_H-M   'P 1'
#
loop_
_entity.id
_entity.type
_entity.pdbx_description
1 polymer ?
#
loop_
_entity_poly.entity_id
_entity_poly.type
_entity_poly.pdbx_seq_one_letter_code
_entity_poly.pdbx_strand_id
1 'polypeptide(L)'
;MYICKWSYRHVFTLFLSWVVFSLIPSPVLAQRTVFSPGEYIRRRAELMDKVDDGLIILFAESRYEGSSGLNPGAHFRQDNDFFYYTGNEDPHSILVLVPGTQETFLFLPRQSASEIRADGPNWLQDVSARERTGLSDIYGLSYFEEFLARRLNRSGNLIHMRLTPRGTQLAAARRDKTLFNARLPLDYHRIKTFRERMPTTELKDITPAIDSMRLIKSREEIEVVRRVGRISAEGVKQAMLATRPGGFEYEVEAAAMCAILKHGAQGAAYPPIVAAGINACTLHYTKNSKRLEAGEIILMDFGGDLDYLMADISRSWPVSGKFTPEQKKIYNTILEVQKACIEAYRPGATVEDVQNHVAEMMKRKDLSVPKQLAHCGLPGKPGTIGHYVGMTVHDVGKRNIPLQPGMVITIEPALYYPEKSLGIRIEDTILITEDGCEVLTKDVPKEVDEIENLMKRRKNK
;
A
#
# COMPACT_ATOMS: atom_id res chain seq x y z
N MET A 1 45.78 67.43 -16.99
CA MET A 1 44.58 67.49 -16.20
C MET A 1 43.57 66.61 -16.93
N TYR A 2 43.55 65.27 -16.62
CA TYR A 2 42.58 64.30 -17.19
C TYR A 2 41.72 63.83 -16.08
N ILE A 3 40.43 64.18 -16.17
CA ILE A 3 39.39 63.77 -15.25
C ILE A 3 38.80 62.42 -15.77
N CYS A 4 39.00 61.37 -15.01
CA CYS A 4 38.47 60.06 -15.30
C CYS A 4 36.96 60.02 -14.90
N LYS A 5 36.04 59.92 -15.87
CA LYS A 5 34.62 59.69 -15.67
C LYS A 5 34.42 58.19 -15.43
N TRP A 6 34.26 57.77 -14.19
CA TRP A 6 33.72 56.44 -13.88
C TRP A 6 32.19 56.41 -14.07
N SER A 7 31.72 55.54 -14.95
CA SER A 7 30.36 55.41 -15.30
C SER A 7 29.62 54.58 -14.25
N TYR A 8 28.54 55.12 -13.71
CA TYR A 8 27.63 54.52 -12.74
C TYR A 8 26.93 53.20 -13.20
N ARG A 9 27.21 52.75 -14.41
CA ARG A 9 26.60 51.55 -14.97
C ARG A 9 27.06 50.22 -14.36
N HIS A 10 28.26 50.16 -13.81
CA HIS A 10 28.84 48.90 -13.30
C HIS A 10 28.49 48.61 -11.85
N VAL A 11 28.09 49.59 -11.07
CA VAL A 11 27.67 49.40 -9.67
C VAL A 11 26.25 48.83 -9.60
N PHE A 12 25.38 49.18 -10.53
CA PHE A 12 24.02 48.65 -10.59
C PHE A 12 23.94 47.17 -11.02
N THR A 13 24.84 46.70 -11.88
CA THR A 13 24.89 45.32 -12.36
C THR A 13 25.41 44.37 -11.28
N LEU A 14 26.31 44.79 -10.43
CA LEU A 14 26.83 43.99 -9.30
C LEU A 14 25.78 43.87 -8.16
N PHE A 15 24.98 44.91 -7.93
CA PHE A 15 23.94 44.88 -6.91
C PHE A 15 22.73 44.00 -7.35
N LEU A 16 22.37 43.99 -8.63
CA LEU A 16 21.34 43.10 -9.17
C LEU A 16 21.78 41.63 -9.14
N SER A 17 23.07 41.32 -9.35
CA SER A 17 23.60 39.97 -9.27
C SER A 17 23.58 39.41 -7.84
N TRP A 18 23.74 40.24 -6.81
CA TRP A 18 23.66 39.83 -5.41
C TRP A 18 22.21 39.63 -4.92
N VAL A 19 21.28 40.40 -5.42
CA VAL A 19 19.85 40.27 -5.06
C VAL A 19 19.18 39.07 -5.76
N VAL A 20 19.65 38.70 -6.96
CA VAL A 20 19.17 37.50 -7.67
C VAL A 20 19.71 36.22 -7.07
N PHE A 21 20.94 36.23 -6.48
CA PHE A 21 21.49 35.05 -5.79
C PHE A 21 20.83 34.77 -4.42
N SER A 22 20.21 35.78 -3.81
CA SER A 22 19.50 35.61 -2.53
C SER A 22 18.04 35.11 -2.69
N LEU A 23 17.56 34.95 -3.94
CA LEU A 23 16.22 34.46 -4.27
C LEU A 23 16.24 33.06 -4.95
N ILE A 24 17.38 32.38 -5.00
CA ILE A 24 17.38 30.96 -5.29
C ILE A 24 16.85 30.31 -4.00
N PRO A 25 15.62 29.77 -3.98
CA PRO A 25 15.18 29.00 -2.83
C PRO A 25 16.23 27.90 -2.64
N SER A 26 16.77 27.77 -1.42
CA SER A 26 17.55 26.60 -1.04
C SER A 26 16.87 25.40 -1.65
N PRO A 27 17.56 24.44 -2.30
CA PRO A 27 16.91 23.26 -2.81
C PRO A 27 16.18 22.67 -1.61
N VAL A 28 14.87 22.84 -1.59
CA VAL A 28 13.98 22.10 -0.69
C VAL A 28 14.30 20.67 -1.04
N LEU A 29 15.01 19.99 -0.15
CA LEU A 29 15.24 18.57 -0.25
C LEU A 29 13.88 17.96 -0.54
N ALA A 30 13.70 17.51 -1.76
CA ALA A 30 12.44 16.98 -2.24
C ALA A 30 12.22 15.59 -1.65
N GLN A 31 12.19 15.51 -0.32
CA GLN A 31 11.56 14.38 0.34
C GLN A 31 10.06 14.53 0.07
N ARG A 32 9.51 13.52 -0.53
CA ARG A 32 8.11 13.40 -0.83
C ARG A 32 7.31 13.47 0.47
N THR A 33 6.70 14.60 0.76
CA THR A 33 5.75 14.72 1.88
C THR A 33 4.40 14.25 1.37
N VAL A 34 4.06 13.03 1.71
CA VAL A 34 2.84 12.35 1.26
C VAL A 34 1.60 12.97 1.89
N PHE A 35 1.67 13.23 3.19
CA PHE A 35 0.60 13.84 3.97
C PHE A 35 1.05 15.16 4.55
N SER A 36 0.12 15.99 4.95
CA SER A 36 0.44 17.25 5.63
C SER A 36 1.20 16.99 6.93
N PRO A 37 2.08 17.92 7.36
CA PRO A 37 2.72 17.83 8.68
C PRO A 37 1.71 17.65 9.82
N GLY A 38 0.55 18.31 9.71
CA GLY A 38 -0.54 18.21 10.67
C GLY A 38 -1.09 16.80 10.82
N GLU A 39 -1.14 16.03 9.74
CA GLU A 39 -1.61 14.65 9.78
C GLU A 39 -0.67 13.75 10.59
N TYR A 40 0.65 13.88 10.41
CA TYR A 40 1.62 13.12 11.21
C TYR A 40 1.62 13.53 12.69
N ILE A 41 1.47 14.84 12.98
CA ILE A 41 1.35 15.35 14.35
C ILE A 41 0.10 14.75 15.02
N ARG A 42 -1.06 14.81 14.35
CA ARG A 42 -2.32 14.25 14.84
C ARG A 42 -2.20 12.75 15.13
N ARG A 43 -1.61 11.97 14.21
CA ARG A 43 -1.42 10.52 14.38
C ARG A 43 -0.56 10.20 15.59
N ARG A 44 0.54 10.93 15.80
CA ARG A 44 1.40 10.73 16.98
C ARG A 44 0.68 11.07 18.27
N ALA A 45 -0.03 12.20 18.32
CA ALA A 45 -0.83 12.60 19.50
C ALA A 45 -1.90 11.55 19.81
N GLU A 46 -2.69 11.14 18.81
CA GLU A 46 -3.72 10.12 18.99
C GLU A 46 -3.16 8.76 19.47
N LEU A 47 -1.98 8.36 19.02
CA LEU A 47 -1.35 7.12 19.50
C LEU A 47 -0.90 7.27 20.95
N MET A 48 -0.35 8.43 21.34
CA MET A 48 0.04 8.71 22.72
C MET A 48 -1.17 8.75 23.67
N ASP A 49 -2.31 9.23 23.21
CA ASP A 49 -3.57 9.26 24.01
C ASP A 49 -4.18 7.86 24.21
N LYS A 50 -3.72 6.84 23.47
CA LYS A 50 -4.18 5.45 23.65
C LYS A 50 -3.40 4.67 24.73
N VAL A 51 -2.39 5.28 25.34
CA VAL A 51 -1.59 4.68 26.41
C VAL A 51 -1.38 5.69 27.54
N ASP A 52 -1.42 5.22 28.79
CA ASP A 52 -1.39 6.10 29.96
C ASP A 52 0.03 6.53 30.33
N ASP A 53 1.04 5.65 30.11
CA ASP A 53 2.42 5.82 30.56
C ASP A 53 3.41 5.06 29.67
N GLY A 54 4.69 5.10 30.01
CA GLY A 54 5.76 4.40 29.31
C GLY A 54 6.30 5.19 28.12
N LEU A 55 7.06 4.49 27.30
CA LEU A 55 7.60 4.99 26.03
C LEU A 55 7.00 4.17 24.88
N ILE A 56 6.60 4.82 23.80
CA ILE A 56 6.24 4.10 22.57
C ILE A 56 7.47 4.12 21.64
N ILE A 57 7.90 2.96 21.18
CA ILE A 57 9.07 2.84 20.29
C ILE A 57 8.65 2.17 18.99
N LEU A 58 8.87 2.87 17.85
CA LEU A 58 8.65 2.37 16.51
C LEU A 58 9.96 2.37 15.74
N PHE A 59 10.22 1.30 15.01
CA PHE A 59 11.46 1.08 14.30
C PHE A 59 11.24 1.18 12.79
N ALA A 60 12.13 1.89 12.13
CA ALA A 60 12.26 1.89 10.68
C ALA A 60 12.71 0.51 10.16
N GLU A 61 12.47 0.28 8.88
CA GLU A 61 12.98 -0.89 8.17
C GLU A 61 14.49 -0.77 7.94
N SER A 62 15.17 -1.91 7.83
CA SER A 62 16.56 -1.94 7.42
C SER A 62 16.70 -1.73 5.92
N ARG A 63 17.79 -1.12 5.46
CA ARG A 63 18.04 -0.93 4.02
C ARG A 63 18.01 -2.26 3.23
N TYR A 64 18.43 -3.36 3.86
CA TYR A 64 18.49 -4.67 3.22
C TYR A 64 17.17 -5.44 3.22
N GLU A 65 16.27 -5.15 4.15
CA GLU A 65 14.97 -5.81 4.28
C GLU A 65 13.84 -5.01 3.64
N GLY A 66 13.89 -3.69 3.72
CA GLY A 66 12.90 -2.79 3.13
C GLY A 66 13.00 -2.63 1.61
N SER A 67 14.18 -2.87 1.05
CA SER A 67 14.28 -3.15 -0.37
C SER A 67 13.97 -4.62 -0.56
N SER A 68 12.73 -5.08 -0.67
CA SER A 68 12.39 -6.48 -0.86
C SER A 68 13.61 -7.29 -1.37
N GLY A 69 14.52 -7.68 -0.47
CA GLY A 69 15.94 -7.96 -0.70
C GLY A 69 16.27 -9.08 -1.68
N LEU A 70 15.32 -9.40 -2.51
CA LEU A 70 15.33 -10.40 -3.56
C LEU A 70 15.20 -9.78 -4.96
N ASN A 71 15.00 -8.47 -5.09
CA ASN A 71 14.85 -7.81 -6.40
C ASN A 71 15.85 -6.65 -6.51
N PRO A 72 17.02 -6.85 -7.14
CA PRO A 72 17.89 -5.75 -7.50
C PRO A 72 17.11 -4.73 -8.34
N GLY A 73 16.96 -3.50 -7.86
CA GLY A 73 16.18 -2.45 -8.52
C GLY A 73 14.80 -2.16 -7.91
N ALA A 74 14.36 -2.90 -6.89
CA ALA A 74 13.21 -2.51 -6.10
C ALA A 74 13.54 -1.23 -5.29
N HIS A 75 12.60 -0.28 -5.27
CA HIS A 75 12.72 0.89 -4.42
C HIS A 75 12.65 0.48 -2.94
N PHE A 76 13.43 1.17 -2.10
CA PHE A 76 13.31 1.02 -0.66
C PHE A 76 11.87 1.34 -0.24
N ARG A 77 11.27 0.46 0.57
CA ARG A 77 9.99 0.70 1.21
C ARG A 77 10.17 0.66 2.72
N GLN A 78 9.80 1.74 3.36
CA GLN A 78 9.87 1.89 4.80
C GLN A 78 8.88 0.95 5.52
N ASP A 79 9.16 0.66 6.80
CA ASP A 79 8.19 0.04 7.69
C ASP A 79 6.90 0.87 7.72
N ASN A 80 5.75 0.21 7.51
CA ASN A 80 4.47 0.90 7.38
C ASN A 80 4.08 1.67 8.63
N ASP A 81 4.29 1.12 9.84
CA ASP A 81 3.94 1.81 11.07
C ASP A 81 4.87 3.00 11.30
N PHE A 82 6.18 2.80 11.11
CA PHE A 82 7.13 3.90 11.24
C PHE A 82 6.80 5.04 10.25
N PHE A 83 6.55 4.72 8.98
CA PHE A 83 6.16 5.71 7.98
C PHE A 83 4.84 6.40 8.32
N TYR A 84 3.84 5.66 8.81
CA TYR A 84 2.52 6.18 9.18
C TYR A 84 2.60 7.31 10.21
N TYR A 85 3.58 7.25 11.13
CA TYR A 85 3.77 8.26 12.19
C TYR A 85 4.82 9.30 11.87
N THR A 86 5.68 9.10 10.86
CA THR A 86 6.81 10.00 10.59
C THR A 86 6.82 10.63 9.20
N GLY A 87 6.38 9.90 8.18
CA GLY A 87 6.62 10.23 6.77
C GLY A 87 8.10 10.19 6.39
N ASN A 88 8.96 9.61 7.22
CA ASN A 88 10.40 9.53 7.01
C ASN A 88 10.77 8.20 6.36
N GLU A 89 11.62 8.23 5.33
CA GLU A 89 12.08 7.06 4.60
C GLU A 89 13.54 6.69 4.89
N ASP A 90 14.19 7.34 5.88
CA ASP A 90 15.55 6.97 6.28
C ASP A 90 15.55 5.59 6.95
N PRO A 91 16.33 4.61 6.43
CA PRO A 91 16.43 3.28 7.03
C PRO A 91 17.09 3.32 8.41
N HIS A 92 16.92 2.25 9.20
CA HIS A 92 17.52 2.08 10.52
C HIS A 92 17.14 3.13 11.57
N SER A 93 16.13 3.95 11.31
CA SER A 93 15.71 5.04 12.21
C SER A 93 14.81 4.52 13.33
N ILE A 94 14.67 5.31 14.40
CA ILE A 94 13.82 4.97 15.55
C ILE A 94 12.98 6.19 15.93
N LEU A 95 11.67 6.01 16.05
CA LEU A 95 10.75 7.00 16.61
C LEU A 95 10.47 6.64 18.07
N VAL A 96 10.61 7.61 18.98
CA VAL A 96 10.20 7.49 20.38
C VAL A 96 9.14 8.54 20.69
N LEU A 97 8.00 8.07 21.20
CA LEU A 97 6.94 8.94 21.70
C LEU A 97 6.88 8.82 23.23
N VAL A 98 6.66 9.95 23.92
CA VAL A 98 6.60 10.04 25.38
C VAL A 98 5.20 10.51 25.78
N PRO A 99 4.23 9.62 26.02
CA PRO A 99 2.84 10.00 26.32
C PRO A 99 2.68 11.00 27.45
N GLY A 100 3.38 10.79 28.55
CA GLY A 100 3.29 11.65 29.75
C GLY A 100 3.67 13.13 29.54
N THR A 101 4.46 13.45 28.51
CA THR A 101 4.88 14.82 28.17
C THR A 101 4.49 15.23 26.75
N GLN A 102 3.84 14.35 25.98
CA GLN A 102 3.49 14.54 24.57
C GLN A 102 4.70 14.88 23.68
N GLU A 103 5.91 14.48 24.10
CA GLU A 103 7.14 14.70 23.35
C GLU A 103 7.37 13.59 22.31
N THR A 104 8.00 13.97 21.20
CA THR A 104 8.26 13.07 20.07
C THR A 104 9.69 13.23 19.57
N PHE A 105 10.45 12.13 19.53
CA PHE A 105 11.87 12.12 19.21
C PHE A 105 12.17 11.17 18.07
N LEU A 106 12.94 11.64 17.10
CA LEU A 106 13.39 10.82 15.97
C LEU A 106 14.91 10.61 16.05
N PHE A 107 15.34 9.37 15.93
CA PHE A 107 16.76 9.00 15.91
C PHE A 107 17.14 8.53 14.52
N LEU A 108 18.13 9.16 13.92
CA LEU A 108 18.57 8.90 12.56
C LEU A 108 20.03 8.48 12.50
N PRO A 109 20.43 7.60 11.58
CA PRO A 109 21.84 7.29 11.33
C PRO A 109 22.59 8.57 10.93
N ARG A 110 23.80 8.74 11.47
CA ARG A 110 24.72 9.79 10.97
C ARG A 110 25.29 9.34 9.64
N GLN A 111 25.18 10.21 8.65
CA GLN A 111 25.71 9.95 7.33
C GLN A 111 27.13 10.50 7.18
N SER A 112 27.99 9.74 6.54
CA SER A 112 29.28 10.21 6.04
C SER A 112 29.09 11.14 4.82
N ALA A 113 30.12 11.93 4.50
CA ALA A 113 30.09 12.77 3.30
C ALA A 113 29.92 11.96 1.99
N SER A 114 30.33 10.69 1.96
CA SER A 114 30.11 9.79 0.82
C SER A 114 28.65 9.35 0.70
N GLU A 115 28.01 9.02 1.80
CA GLU A 115 26.59 8.65 1.84
C GLU A 115 25.68 9.82 1.47
N ILE A 116 25.97 11.03 1.98
CA ILE A 116 25.25 12.25 1.59
C ILE A 116 25.36 12.51 0.08
N ARG A 117 26.54 12.27 -0.52
CA ARG A 117 26.69 12.42 -1.97
C ARG A 117 25.98 11.35 -2.78
N ALA A 118 25.85 10.15 -2.24
CA ALA A 118 25.22 9.01 -2.93
C ALA A 118 23.69 9.03 -2.81
N ASP A 119 23.18 9.28 -1.60
CA ASP A 119 21.77 9.08 -1.25
C ASP A 119 21.02 10.39 -0.92
N GLY A 120 21.76 11.53 -0.87
CA GLY A 120 21.23 12.80 -0.35
C GLY A 120 21.30 12.87 1.19
N PRO A 121 21.14 14.08 1.77
CA PRO A 121 21.14 14.27 3.23
C PRO A 121 19.84 13.80 3.86
N ASN A 122 19.91 13.25 5.07
CA ASN A 122 18.75 12.96 5.90
C ASN A 122 18.36 14.17 6.78
N TRP A 123 17.31 14.04 7.60
CA TRP A 123 16.79 15.15 8.42
C TRP A 123 17.74 15.64 9.52
N LEU A 124 18.85 14.94 9.82
CA LEU A 124 19.89 15.45 10.73
C LEU A 124 20.63 16.68 10.14
N GLN A 125 20.67 16.80 8.82
CA GLN A 125 21.27 17.93 8.12
C GLN A 125 20.27 19.05 7.77
N ASP A 126 18.97 18.81 7.96
CA ASP A 126 17.88 19.77 7.70
C ASP A 126 17.49 20.49 8.99
N VAL A 127 17.99 21.72 9.16
CA VAL A 127 17.71 22.55 10.35
C VAL A 127 16.21 22.88 10.50
N SER A 128 15.43 22.82 9.43
CA SER A 128 13.99 23.08 9.43
C SER A 128 13.15 21.83 9.73
N ALA A 129 13.76 20.65 9.70
CA ALA A 129 13.03 19.38 9.78
C ALA A 129 12.20 19.30 11.07
N ARG A 130 12.74 19.71 12.20
CA ARG A 130 12.05 19.71 13.50
C ARG A 130 10.77 20.57 13.47
N GLU A 131 10.86 21.81 13.01
CA GLU A 131 9.72 22.72 12.93
C GLU A 131 8.67 22.19 11.92
N ARG A 132 9.12 21.78 10.74
CA ARG A 132 8.26 21.29 9.67
C ARG A 132 7.52 20.00 10.05
N THR A 133 8.14 19.11 10.81
CA THR A 133 7.56 17.80 11.18
C THR A 133 6.83 17.80 12.52
N GLY A 134 6.96 18.85 13.32
CA GLY A 134 6.42 18.94 14.69
C GLY A 134 7.04 17.93 15.65
N LEU A 135 8.27 17.48 15.37
CA LEU A 135 9.04 16.64 16.30
C LEU A 135 9.64 17.53 17.40
N SER A 136 9.68 17.03 18.63
CA SER A 136 10.32 17.73 19.76
C SER A 136 11.82 17.87 19.53
N ASP A 137 12.46 16.81 19.02
CA ASP A 137 13.86 16.87 18.58
C ASP A 137 14.23 15.72 17.62
N ILE A 138 15.39 15.88 16.93
CA ILE A 138 15.95 14.88 16.03
C ILE A 138 17.41 14.64 16.44
N TYR A 139 17.74 13.40 16.76
CA TYR A 139 19.06 13.00 17.28
C TYR A 139 19.76 12.00 16.36
N GLY A 140 21.10 11.94 16.49
CA GLY A 140 21.88 10.84 15.92
C GLY A 140 21.58 9.53 16.65
N LEU A 141 21.47 8.43 15.90
CA LEU A 141 21.12 7.10 16.43
C LEU A 141 22.03 6.64 17.57
N SER A 142 23.30 7.03 17.57
CA SER A 142 24.28 6.71 18.65
C SER A 142 23.87 7.23 20.03
N TYR A 143 22.95 8.20 20.11
CA TYR A 143 22.45 8.72 21.37
C TYR A 143 21.24 7.93 21.93
N PHE A 144 20.67 7.01 21.13
CA PHE A 144 19.42 6.32 21.48
C PHE A 144 19.50 5.54 22.80
N GLU A 145 20.58 4.75 23.00
CA GLU A 145 20.71 3.92 24.22
C GLU A 145 20.80 4.80 25.49
N GLU A 146 21.57 5.88 25.44
CA GLU A 146 21.69 6.82 26.55
C GLU A 146 20.35 7.55 26.83
N PHE A 147 19.68 8.00 25.77
CA PHE A 147 18.36 8.61 25.86
C PHE A 147 17.36 7.66 26.51
N LEU A 148 17.32 6.41 26.07
CA LEU A 148 16.41 5.39 26.57
C LEU A 148 16.65 5.12 28.06
N ALA A 149 17.91 4.93 28.49
CA ALA A 149 18.26 4.70 29.88
C ALA A 149 17.82 5.86 30.78
N ARG A 150 17.96 7.12 30.32
CA ARG A 150 17.55 8.30 31.08
C ARG A 150 16.02 8.46 31.19
N ARG A 151 15.28 8.08 30.14
CA ARG A 151 13.83 8.26 30.07
C ARG A 151 13.05 7.11 30.73
N LEU A 152 13.50 5.87 30.64
CA LEU A 152 12.82 4.71 31.23
C LEU A 152 12.57 4.86 32.72
N ASN A 153 13.57 5.32 33.47
CA ASN A 153 13.42 5.55 34.92
C ASN A 153 12.31 6.57 35.26
N ARG A 154 11.95 7.46 34.35
CA ARG A 154 10.91 8.48 34.51
C ARG A 154 9.56 8.07 33.94
N SER A 155 9.52 7.03 33.13
CA SER A 155 8.34 6.56 32.38
C SER A 155 7.90 5.17 32.87
N GLY A 156 8.00 4.90 34.16
CA GLY A 156 7.51 3.66 34.77
C GLY A 156 8.26 2.37 34.34
N ASN A 157 9.42 2.49 33.69
CA ASN A 157 10.21 1.39 33.15
C ASN A 157 9.41 0.48 32.18
N LEU A 158 8.58 1.11 31.37
CA LEU A 158 7.64 0.48 30.44
C LEU A 158 7.88 0.93 29.00
N ILE A 159 7.88 -0.02 28.08
CA ILE A 159 7.96 0.21 26.63
C ILE A 159 6.76 -0.41 25.93
N HIS A 160 6.07 0.39 25.12
CA HIS A 160 5.07 -0.06 24.15
C HIS A 160 5.74 -0.22 22.77
N MET A 161 5.68 -1.39 22.21
CA MET A 161 6.19 -1.69 20.88
C MET A 161 5.34 -2.80 20.24
N ARG A 162 5.50 -3.01 18.93
CA ARG A 162 4.82 -4.12 18.28
C ARG A 162 5.42 -5.45 18.77
N LEU A 163 4.62 -6.26 19.47
CA LEU A 163 5.01 -7.60 19.94
C LEU A 163 4.41 -8.69 19.06
N THR A 164 3.30 -8.41 18.38
CA THR A 164 2.66 -9.34 17.45
C THR A 164 3.24 -9.13 16.04
N PRO A 165 3.98 -10.11 15.48
CA PRO A 165 4.50 -10.01 14.13
C PRO A 165 3.38 -9.87 13.10
N ARG A 166 3.65 -9.14 12.02
CA ARG A 166 2.68 -8.96 10.93
C ARG A 166 2.35 -10.29 10.26
N GLY A 167 1.11 -10.42 9.79
CA GLY A 167 0.60 -11.66 9.19
C GLY A 167 1.46 -12.19 8.04
N THR A 168 2.02 -11.30 7.22
CA THR A 168 2.95 -11.65 6.12
C THR A 168 4.27 -12.25 6.63
N GLN A 169 4.83 -11.71 7.72
CA GLN A 169 6.04 -12.23 8.35
C GLN A 169 5.79 -13.60 9.00
N LEU A 170 4.65 -13.78 9.66
CA LEU A 170 4.23 -15.07 10.21
C LEU A 170 3.99 -16.11 9.13
N ALA A 171 3.37 -15.72 8.01
CA ALA A 171 3.14 -16.61 6.89
C ALA A 171 4.45 -17.06 6.24
N ALA A 172 5.43 -16.16 6.08
CA ALA A 172 6.76 -16.49 5.60
C ALA A 172 7.48 -17.46 6.56
N ALA A 173 7.51 -17.15 7.85
CA ALA A 173 8.12 -18.00 8.87
C ALA A 173 7.47 -19.38 8.97
N ARG A 174 6.17 -19.52 8.73
CA ARG A 174 5.45 -20.82 8.71
C ARG A 174 5.71 -21.63 7.43
N ARG A 175 6.00 -20.98 6.30
CA ARG A 175 6.32 -21.64 5.03
C ARG A 175 7.75 -22.16 5.03
N ASP A 176 8.64 -21.51 5.76
CA ASP A 176 10.04 -21.87 5.86
C ASP A 176 10.21 -23.02 6.84
N LYS A 177 10.06 -24.26 6.34
CA LYS A 177 10.06 -25.48 7.15
C LYS A 177 11.45 -26.01 7.47
N THR A 178 12.51 -25.33 7.03
CA THR A 178 13.88 -25.78 7.26
C THR A 178 14.60 -24.86 8.24
N LEU A 179 15.29 -25.45 9.23
CA LEU A 179 16.11 -24.71 10.21
C LEU A 179 17.19 -23.82 9.56
N PHE A 180 17.63 -24.18 8.36
CA PHE A 180 18.67 -23.44 7.64
C PHE A 180 18.16 -22.16 6.97
N ASN A 181 16.86 -22.08 6.66
CA ASN A 181 16.24 -20.95 5.98
C ASN A 181 15.32 -20.15 6.90
N ALA A 182 15.09 -20.62 8.13
CA ALA A 182 14.22 -19.95 9.08
C ALA A 182 14.81 -18.61 9.49
N ARG A 183 14.28 -17.53 8.92
CA ARG A 183 14.54 -16.15 9.37
C ARG A 183 13.50 -15.79 10.42
N LEU A 184 13.96 -15.46 11.62
CA LEU A 184 13.07 -14.85 12.61
C LEU A 184 12.73 -13.42 12.13
N PRO A 185 11.45 -13.01 12.19
CA PRO A 185 11.09 -11.63 11.96
C PRO A 185 11.93 -10.67 12.78
N LEU A 186 12.31 -9.53 12.21
CA LEU A 186 13.15 -8.54 12.88
C LEU A 186 12.55 -8.07 14.20
N ASP A 187 11.23 -8.01 14.31
CA ASP A 187 10.54 -7.68 15.56
C ASP A 187 10.83 -8.69 16.68
N TYR A 188 10.93 -9.98 16.39
CA TYR A 188 11.35 -10.97 17.39
C TYR A 188 12.81 -10.76 17.86
N HIS A 189 13.70 -10.39 16.94
CA HIS A 189 15.07 -10.05 17.30
C HIS A 189 15.09 -8.82 18.23
N ARG A 190 14.33 -7.78 17.91
CA ARG A 190 14.18 -6.57 18.74
C ARG A 190 13.64 -6.90 20.13
N ILE A 191 12.55 -7.66 20.21
CA ILE A 191 11.95 -8.12 21.48
C ILE A 191 12.98 -8.89 22.32
N LYS A 192 13.68 -9.84 21.71
CA LYS A 192 14.73 -10.62 22.38
C LYS A 192 15.84 -9.71 22.92
N THR A 193 16.32 -8.77 22.11
CA THR A 193 17.36 -7.81 22.50
C THR A 193 16.94 -6.94 23.68
N PHE A 194 15.70 -6.45 23.70
CA PHE A 194 15.18 -5.68 24.85
C PHE A 194 15.12 -6.53 26.12
N ARG A 195 14.61 -7.76 26.04
CA ARG A 195 14.53 -8.66 27.21
C ARG A 195 15.90 -9.05 27.76
N GLU A 196 16.91 -9.20 26.90
CA GLU A 196 18.28 -9.53 27.33
C GLU A 196 19.02 -8.32 27.91
N ARG A 197 18.90 -7.14 27.29
CA ARG A 197 19.64 -5.94 27.71
C ARG A 197 18.94 -5.14 28.80
N MET A 198 17.63 -5.23 28.91
CA MET A 198 16.80 -4.48 29.85
C MET A 198 15.79 -5.40 30.56
N PRO A 199 16.29 -6.36 31.36
CA PRO A 199 15.44 -7.44 31.91
C PRO A 199 14.36 -6.98 32.89
N THR A 200 14.50 -5.75 33.44
CA THR A 200 13.51 -5.15 34.36
C THR A 200 12.47 -4.29 33.66
N THR A 201 12.62 -4.07 32.35
CA THR A 201 11.68 -3.24 31.56
C THR A 201 10.50 -4.10 31.11
N GLU A 202 9.29 -3.63 31.39
CA GLU A 202 8.07 -4.25 30.89
C GLU A 202 7.87 -3.90 29.41
N LEU A 203 7.52 -4.91 28.58
CA LEU A 203 7.16 -4.72 27.17
C LEU A 203 5.67 -4.96 26.99
N LYS A 204 4.92 -3.97 26.49
CA LYS A 204 3.50 -4.07 26.14
C LYS A 204 3.27 -3.98 24.63
N ASP A 205 2.28 -4.72 24.15
CA ASP A 205 1.93 -4.76 22.73
C ASP A 205 1.09 -3.56 22.32
N ILE A 206 1.63 -2.69 21.48
CA ILE A 206 0.95 -1.53 20.91
C ILE A 206 0.18 -1.86 19.62
N THR A 207 0.30 -3.09 19.11
CA THR A 207 -0.32 -3.52 17.84
C THR A 207 -1.81 -3.18 17.76
N PRO A 208 -2.65 -3.47 18.76
CA PRO A 208 -4.09 -3.17 18.66
C PRO A 208 -4.40 -1.68 18.49
N ALA A 209 -3.62 -0.80 19.14
CA ALA A 209 -3.79 0.64 19.01
C ALA A 209 -3.44 1.13 17.60
N ILE A 210 -2.28 0.72 17.09
CA ILE A 210 -1.84 1.07 15.73
C ILE A 210 -2.81 0.53 14.67
N ASP A 211 -3.19 -0.73 14.77
CA ASP A 211 -4.08 -1.38 13.80
C ASP A 211 -5.47 -0.70 13.79
N SER A 212 -5.98 -0.28 14.95
CA SER A 212 -7.25 0.46 15.02
C SER A 212 -7.21 1.82 14.32
N MET A 213 -6.07 2.52 14.39
CA MET A 213 -5.89 3.80 13.72
C MET A 213 -5.75 3.65 12.20
N ARG A 214 -5.01 2.62 11.74
CA ARG A 214 -4.81 2.34 10.31
C ARG A 214 -6.07 1.80 9.62
N LEU A 215 -6.96 1.16 10.38
CA LEU A 215 -8.18 0.56 9.84
C LEU A 215 -9.12 1.62 9.25
N ILE A 216 -9.30 2.75 9.94
CA ILE A 216 -10.14 3.87 9.52
C ILE A 216 -9.25 4.92 8.85
N LYS A 217 -9.43 5.10 7.55
CA LYS A 217 -8.62 6.05 6.76
C LYS A 217 -9.01 7.48 7.09
N SER A 218 -8.02 8.32 7.32
CA SER A 218 -8.23 9.76 7.48
C SER A 218 -8.70 10.40 6.16
N ARG A 219 -9.14 11.65 6.22
CA ARG A 219 -9.53 12.39 5.02
C ARG A 219 -8.40 12.48 3.99
N GLU A 220 -7.15 12.71 4.44
CA GLU A 220 -6.00 12.76 3.53
C GLU A 220 -5.69 11.38 2.92
N GLU A 221 -5.78 10.31 3.71
CA GLU A 221 -5.61 8.94 3.20
C GLU A 221 -6.70 8.58 2.19
N ILE A 222 -7.96 8.99 2.42
CA ILE A 222 -9.08 8.76 1.47
C ILE A 222 -8.78 9.38 0.11
N GLU A 223 -8.22 10.60 0.06
CA GLU A 223 -7.84 11.22 -1.22
C GLU A 223 -6.74 10.44 -1.95
N VAL A 224 -5.77 9.88 -1.21
CA VAL A 224 -4.72 9.04 -1.80
C VAL A 224 -5.30 7.72 -2.31
N VAL A 225 -6.18 7.03 -1.55
CA VAL A 225 -6.77 5.76 -2.02
C VAL A 225 -7.69 5.97 -3.22
N ARG A 226 -8.40 7.10 -3.31
CA ARG A 226 -9.15 7.47 -4.52
C ARG A 226 -8.23 7.67 -5.72
N ARG A 227 -7.09 8.31 -5.51
CA ARG A 227 -6.11 8.56 -6.57
C ARG A 227 -5.47 7.25 -7.03
N VAL A 228 -5.02 6.38 -6.12
CA VAL A 228 -4.40 5.11 -6.49
C VAL A 228 -5.40 4.16 -7.16
N GLY A 229 -6.68 4.19 -6.74
CA GLY A 229 -7.75 3.45 -7.41
C GLY A 229 -7.91 3.86 -8.88
N ARG A 230 -7.95 5.17 -9.18
CA ARG A 230 -8.01 5.69 -10.56
C ARG A 230 -6.76 5.32 -11.38
N ILE A 231 -5.57 5.42 -10.77
CA ILE A 231 -4.30 5.07 -11.42
C ILE A 231 -4.27 3.58 -11.76
N SER A 232 -4.69 2.70 -10.84
CA SER A 232 -4.77 1.27 -11.04
C SER A 232 -5.77 0.91 -12.16
N ALA A 233 -6.94 1.56 -12.16
CA ALA A 233 -7.93 1.40 -13.21
C ALA A 233 -7.38 1.78 -14.59
N GLU A 234 -6.59 2.86 -14.68
CA GLU A 234 -5.91 3.23 -15.94
C GLU A 234 -4.88 2.17 -16.36
N GLY A 235 -4.12 1.61 -15.41
CA GLY A 235 -3.22 0.49 -15.67
C GLY A 235 -3.92 -0.68 -16.33
N VAL A 236 -5.04 -1.13 -15.78
CA VAL A 236 -5.84 -2.25 -16.35
C VAL A 236 -6.43 -1.91 -17.71
N LYS A 237 -6.89 -0.66 -17.93
CA LYS A 237 -7.35 -0.24 -19.28
C LYS A 237 -6.23 -0.33 -20.32
N GLN A 238 -5.02 0.10 -20.00
CA GLN A 238 -3.88 -0.02 -20.90
C GLN A 238 -3.48 -1.48 -21.15
N ALA A 239 -3.58 -2.34 -20.14
CA ALA A 239 -3.43 -3.79 -20.28
C ALA A 239 -4.45 -4.39 -21.27
N MET A 240 -5.73 -4.03 -21.15
CA MET A 240 -6.77 -4.46 -22.10
C MET A 240 -6.45 -4.03 -23.54
N LEU A 241 -6.00 -2.77 -23.71
CA LEU A 241 -5.62 -2.23 -25.04
C LEU A 241 -4.36 -2.89 -25.61
N ALA A 242 -3.42 -3.33 -24.78
CA ALA A 242 -2.21 -4.04 -25.22
C ALA A 242 -2.46 -5.51 -25.57
N THR A 243 -3.55 -6.10 -25.07
CA THR A 243 -3.86 -7.52 -25.26
C THR A 243 -4.15 -7.85 -26.72
N ARG A 244 -3.46 -8.86 -27.28
CA ARG A 244 -3.68 -9.36 -28.62
C ARG A 244 -3.34 -10.86 -28.75
N PRO A 245 -4.01 -11.63 -29.60
CA PRO A 245 -3.56 -12.98 -29.92
C PRO A 245 -2.11 -12.97 -30.44
N GLY A 246 -1.31 -13.92 -29.95
CA GLY A 246 0.10 -14.05 -30.31
C GLY A 246 1.06 -13.18 -29.49
N GLY A 247 0.57 -12.22 -28.69
CA GLY A 247 1.36 -11.52 -27.68
C GLY A 247 1.65 -12.39 -26.46
N PHE A 248 2.21 -11.81 -25.40
CA PHE A 248 2.56 -12.51 -24.17
C PHE A 248 1.97 -11.84 -22.95
N GLU A 249 1.78 -12.60 -21.85
CA GLU A 249 1.27 -12.09 -20.56
C GLU A 249 2.13 -10.93 -20.03
N TYR A 250 3.49 -11.00 -20.14
CA TYR A 250 4.38 -9.93 -19.72
C TYR A 250 4.25 -8.62 -20.54
N GLU A 251 3.78 -8.68 -21.79
CA GLU A 251 3.51 -7.46 -22.58
C GLU A 251 2.29 -6.71 -22.01
N VAL A 252 1.29 -7.45 -21.52
CA VAL A 252 0.10 -6.92 -20.88
C VAL A 252 0.47 -6.31 -19.53
N GLU A 253 1.31 -6.99 -18.73
CA GLU A 253 1.88 -6.49 -17.49
C GLU A 253 2.65 -5.18 -17.72
N ALA A 254 3.56 -5.16 -18.69
CA ALA A 254 4.38 -3.99 -19.02
C ALA A 254 3.53 -2.76 -19.37
N ALA A 255 2.42 -2.95 -20.09
CA ALA A 255 1.50 -1.85 -20.42
C ALA A 255 0.83 -1.25 -19.17
N ALA A 256 0.39 -2.11 -18.24
CA ALA A 256 -0.18 -1.66 -16.96
C ALA A 256 0.85 -0.93 -16.10
N MET A 257 2.04 -1.52 -15.94
CA MET A 257 3.14 -0.93 -15.18
C MET A 257 3.55 0.44 -15.71
N CYS A 258 3.72 0.55 -17.04
CA CYS A 258 4.03 1.83 -17.67
C CYS A 258 2.96 2.89 -17.37
N ALA A 259 1.69 2.52 -17.38
CA ALA A 259 0.60 3.45 -17.12
C ALA A 259 0.63 3.97 -15.67
N ILE A 260 0.73 3.09 -14.67
CA ILE A 260 0.72 3.53 -13.26
C ILE A 260 1.94 4.39 -12.91
N LEU A 261 3.13 4.02 -13.42
CA LEU A 261 4.37 4.80 -13.20
C LEU A 261 4.28 6.20 -13.81
N LYS A 262 3.70 6.35 -15.02
CA LYS A 262 3.44 7.65 -15.64
C LYS A 262 2.50 8.54 -14.83
N HIS A 263 1.63 7.95 -14.03
CA HIS A 263 0.69 8.68 -13.18
C HIS A 263 1.20 8.87 -11.74
N GLY A 264 2.46 8.50 -11.47
CA GLY A 264 3.17 8.81 -10.23
C GLY A 264 3.07 7.74 -9.14
N ALA A 265 2.55 6.55 -9.43
CA ALA A 265 2.69 5.41 -8.53
C ALA A 265 4.17 5.02 -8.37
N GLN A 266 4.57 4.54 -7.18
CA GLN A 266 5.92 4.05 -6.91
C GLN A 266 6.19 2.69 -7.56
N GLY A 267 5.14 1.93 -7.82
CA GLY A 267 5.20 0.59 -8.41
C GLY A 267 3.87 -0.11 -8.28
N ALA A 268 3.88 -1.42 -8.54
CA ALA A 268 2.75 -2.27 -8.23
C ALA A 268 2.66 -2.52 -6.71
N ALA A 269 1.45 -2.65 -6.19
CA ALA A 269 1.15 -2.95 -4.80
C ALA A 269 1.64 -4.35 -4.39
N TYR A 270 1.67 -5.26 -5.33
CA TYR A 270 2.12 -6.66 -5.23
C TYR A 270 2.58 -7.14 -6.61
N PRO A 271 3.25 -8.32 -6.70
CA PRO A 271 3.61 -8.87 -7.99
C PRO A 271 2.38 -9.04 -8.88
N PRO A 272 2.31 -8.38 -10.05
CA PRO A 272 1.14 -8.45 -10.93
C PRO A 272 0.82 -9.88 -11.35
N ILE A 273 -0.45 -10.21 -11.39
CA ILE A 273 -0.96 -11.48 -11.91
C ILE A 273 -1.56 -11.20 -13.28
N VAL A 274 -0.98 -11.79 -14.32
CA VAL A 274 -1.53 -11.75 -15.69
C VAL A 274 -1.60 -13.18 -16.19
N ALA A 275 -2.78 -13.76 -16.13
CA ALA A 275 -2.99 -15.19 -16.29
C ALA A 275 -3.97 -15.49 -17.42
N ALA A 276 -3.51 -16.15 -18.48
CA ALA A 276 -4.33 -16.52 -19.62
C ALA A 276 -4.68 -18.02 -19.63
N GLY A 277 -5.91 -18.35 -19.97
CA GLY A 277 -6.39 -19.73 -20.10
C GLY A 277 -6.25 -20.49 -18.78
N ILE A 278 -5.57 -21.64 -18.79
CA ILE A 278 -5.39 -22.49 -17.58
C ILE A 278 -4.66 -21.78 -16.45
N ASN A 279 -3.75 -20.83 -16.74
CA ASN A 279 -3.03 -20.06 -15.73
C ASN A 279 -3.97 -19.26 -14.84
N ALA A 280 -5.11 -18.80 -15.39
CA ALA A 280 -6.14 -18.07 -14.66
C ALA A 280 -6.79 -18.91 -13.53
N CYS A 281 -6.57 -20.22 -13.50
CA CYS A 281 -7.00 -21.09 -12.41
C CYS A 281 -5.98 -21.20 -11.26
N THR A 282 -4.84 -20.50 -11.36
CA THR A 282 -3.82 -20.43 -10.31
C THR A 282 -3.91 -19.07 -9.64
N LEU A 283 -4.34 -19.02 -8.36
CA LEU A 283 -4.68 -17.79 -7.64
C LEU A 283 -3.56 -16.74 -7.66
N HIS A 284 -2.33 -17.15 -7.37
CA HIS A 284 -1.17 -16.26 -7.33
C HIS A 284 -0.17 -16.59 -8.45
N TYR A 285 -0.65 -16.58 -9.70
CA TYR A 285 0.20 -16.80 -10.87
C TYR A 285 0.96 -15.53 -11.22
N THR A 286 2.27 -15.52 -11.00
CA THR A 286 3.14 -14.35 -11.20
C THR A 286 4.23 -14.57 -12.25
N LYS A 287 4.23 -15.69 -12.97
CA LYS A 287 5.25 -15.97 -14.02
C LYS A 287 5.04 -15.09 -15.26
N ASN A 288 3.81 -14.79 -15.59
CA ASN A 288 3.38 -13.91 -16.68
C ASN A 288 4.13 -14.16 -18.00
N SER A 289 4.33 -15.44 -18.36
CA SER A 289 5.23 -15.82 -19.48
C SER A 289 4.54 -16.53 -20.63
N LYS A 290 3.24 -16.86 -20.50
CA LYS A 290 2.50 -17.59 -21.52
C LYS A 290 2.22 -16.71 -22.73
N ARG A 291 2.29 -17.32 -23.93
CA ARG A 291 1.79 -16.72 -25.17
C ARG A 291 0.27 -16.74 -25.18
N LEU A 292 -0.34 -15.63 -25.55
CA LEU A 292 -1.79 -15.42 -25.57
C LEU A 292 -2.41 -16.06 -26.81
N GLU A 293 -3.44 -16.88 -26.63
CA GLU A 293 -4.13 -17.58 -27.69
C GLU A 293 -5.54 -17.00 -27.92
N ALA A 294 -5.96 -17.01 -29.19
CA ALA A 294 -7.33 -16.63 -29.54
C ALA A 294 -8.34 -17.56 -28.85
N GLY A 295 -9.40 -17.01 -28.27
CA GLY A 295 -10.42 -17.79 -27.56
C GLY A 295 -10.18 -17.90 -26.04
N GLU A 296 -9.00 -17.60 -25.54
CA GLU A 296 -8.74 -17.56 -24.09
C GLU A 296 -9.28 -16.28 -23.43
N ILE A 297 -9.50 -16.39 -22.11
CA ILE A 297 -9.70 -15.24 -21.21
C ILE A 297 -8.36 -14.96 -20.51
N ILE A 298 -8.02 -13.68 -20.38
CA ILE A 298 -7.05 -13.19 -19.41
C ILE A 298 -7.78 -12.82 -18.12
N LEU A 299 -7.25 -13.26 -17.00
CA LEU A 299 -7.50 -12.71 -15.68
C LEU A 299 -6.28 -11.89 -15.29
N MET A 300 -6.45 -10.60 -15.07
CA MET A 300 -5.43 -9.74 -14.51
C MET A 300 -5.85 -9.29 -13.13
N ASP A 301 -4.94 -9.43 -12.17
CA ASP A 301 -5.04 -8.96 -10.80
C ASP A 301 -3.87 -8.01 -10.54
N PHE A 302 -4.18 -6.74 -10.22
CA PHE A 302 -3.23 -5.66 -10.30
C PHE A 302 -3.64 -4.47 -9.44
N GLY A 303 -2.68 -3.86 -8.80
CA GLY A 303 -2.87 -2.61 -8.08
C GLY A 303 -1.62 -1.75 -8.08
N GLY A 304 -1.80 -0.44 -7.94
CA GLY A 304 -0.72 0.50 -7.73
C GLY A 304 -0.42 0.73 -6.26
N ASP A 305 0.81 1.09 -5.96
CA ASP A 305 1.26 1.66 -4.69
C ASP A 305 1.50 3.15 -4.89
N LEU A 306 0.71 3.97 -4.24
CA LEU A 306 0.87 5.42 -4.26
C LEU A 306 0.94 5.93 -2.83
N ASP A 307 2.07 6.55 -2.49
CA ASP A 307 2.23 7.21 -1.20
C ASP A 307 1.94 6.27 -0.02
N TYR A 308 2.43 5.01 -0.12
CA TYR A 308 2.21 3.93 0.85
C TYR A 308 0.77 3.42 0.97
N LEU A 309 -0.15 3.87 0.13
CA LEU A 309 -1.50 3.33 0.06
C LEU A 309 -1.71 2.58 -1.25
N MET A 310 -2.39 1.46 -1.16
CA MET A 310 -2.55 0.51 -2.24
C MET A 310 -4.00 0.47 -2.73
N ALA A 311 -4.18 0.02 -3.96
CA ALA A 311 -5.44 -0.47 -4.48
C ALA A 311 -5.26 -1.91 -4.94
N ASP A 312 -6.37 -2.60 -5.09
CA ASP A 312 -6.47 -3.97 -5.56
C ASP A 312 -7.63 -4.09 -6.55
N ILE A 313 -7.39 -4.66 -7.71
CA ILE A 313 -8.38 -4.73 -8.78
C ILE A 313 -8.13 -5.93 -9.69
N SER A 314 -9.13 -6.77 -9.86
CA SER A 314 -9.09 -7.81 -10.89
C SER A 314 -10.12 -7.56 -11.98
N ARG A 315 -9.70 -7.82 -13.21
CA ARG A 315 -10.58 -7.87 -14.36
C ARG A 315 -10.26 -9.09 -15.22
N SER A 316 -11.30 -9.61 -15.85
CA SER A 316 -11.18 -10.70 -16.83
C SER A 316 -11.72 -10.25 -18.18
N TRP A 317 -10.99 -10.51 -19.26
CA TRP A 317 -11.39 -10.12 -20.62
C TRP A 317 -10.88 -11.10 -21.68
N PRO A 318 -11.54 -11.20 -22.85
CA PRO A 318 -11.13 -12.13 -23.89
C PRO A 318 -9.90 -11.62 -24.67
N VAL A 319 -8.93 -12.50 -24.89
CA VAL A 319 -7.74 -12.21 -25.71
C VAL A 319 -8.12 -11.69 -27.10
N SER A 320 -9.16 -12.26 -27.69
CA SER A 320 -9.65 -11.87 -29.02
C SER A 320 -10.42 -10.56 -29.05
N GLY A 321 -10.75 -9.98 -27.85
CA GLY A 321 -11.53 -8.77 -27.71
C GLY A 321 -13.04 -8.98 -27.82
N LYS A 322 -13.50 -10.23 -27.84
CA LYS A 322 -14.93 -10.59 -27.85
C LYS A 322 -15.15 -11.87 -27.07
N PHE A 323 -16.09 -11.85 -26.11
CA PHE A 323 -16.48 -13.01 -25.34
C PHE A 323 -17.23 -14.04 -26.19
N THR A 324 -16.98 -15.34 -25.98
CA THR A 324 -17.87 -16.38 -26.47
C THR A 324 -19.18 -16.37 -25.65
N PRO A 325 -20.27 -16.98 -26.17
CA PRO A 325 -21.53 -17.06 -25.42
C PRO A 325 -21.37 -17.72 -24.04
N GLU A 326 -20.54 -18.77 -23.94
CA GLU A 326 -20.28 -19.46 -22.68
C GLU A 326 -19.50 -18.55 -21.70
N GLN A 327 -18.42 -17.91 -22.15
CA GLN A 327 -17.63 -16.97 -21.34
C GLN A 327 -18.50 -15.80 -20.84
N LYS A 328 -19.35 -15.25 -21.72
CA LYS A 328 -20.26 -14.16 -21.36
C LYS A 328 -21.25 -14.59 -20.27
N LYS A 329 -21.79 -15.82 -20.34
CA LYS A 329 -22.69 -16.34 -19.32
C LYS A 329 -22.02 -16.44 -17.96
N ILE A 330 -20.81 -17.02 -17.89
CA ILE A 330 -20.05 -17.18 -16.65
C ILE A 330 -19.66 -15.81 -16.11
N TYR A 331 -19.14 -14.93 -16.97
CA TYR A 331 -18.74 -13.56 -16.60
C TYR A 331 -19.91 -12.77 -15.98
N ASN A 332 -21.06 -12.79 -16.63
CA ASN A 332 -22.26 -12.08 -16.13
C ASN A 332 -22.74 -12.63 -14.78
N THR A 333 -22.59 -13.94 -14.52
CA THR A 333 -22.90 -14.51 -13.20
C THR A 333 -22.03 -13.89 -12.10
N ILE A 334 -20.71 -13.76 -12.34
CA ILE A 334 -19.79 -13.13 -11.39
C ILE A 334 -20.08 -11.64 -11.25
N LEU A 335 -20.37 -10.95 -12.35
CA LEU A 335 -20.70 -9.53 -12.34
C LEU A 335 -21.97 -9.24 -11.51
N GLU A 336 -22.99 -10.09 -11.60
CA GLU A 336 -24.21 -9.98 -10.78
C GLU A 336 -23.90 -10.16 -9.30
N VAL A 337 -23.07 -11.13 -8.96
CA VAL A 337 -22.60 -11.35 -7.58
C VAL A 337 -21.85 -10.12 -7.08
N GLN A 338 -20.93 -9.59 -7.86
CA GLN A 338 -20.14 -8.42 -7.49
C GLN A 338 -21.02 -7.16 -7.27
N LYS A 339 -22.04 -6.95 -8.13
CA LYS A 339 -23.01 -5.87 -7.96
C LYS A 339 -23.82 -6.03 -6.68
N ALA A 340 -24.29 -7.24 -6.38
CA ALA A 340 -25.03 -7.52 -5.13
C ALA A 340 -24.16 -7.29 -3.87
N CYS A 341 -22.86 -7.58 -3.95
CA CYS A 341 -21.93 -7.23 -2.87
C CYS A 341 -21.86 -5.72 -2.67
N ILE A 342 -21.65 -4.94 -3.74
CA ILE A 342 -21.58 -3.46 -3.67
C ILE A 342 -22.83 -2.90 -3.00
N GLU A 343 -24.03 -3.40 -3.34
CA GLU A 343 -25.29 -2.96 -2.75
C GLU A 343 -25.40 -3.31 -1.25
N ALA A 344 -24.76 -4.40 -0.80
CA ALA A 344 -24.82 -4.88 0.57
C ALA A 344 -23.76 -4.25 1.49
N TYR A 345 -22.65 -3.77 0.96
CA TYR A 345 -21.59 -3.11 1.75
C TYR A 345 -22.03 -1.72 2.23
N ARG A 346 -22.23 -1.60 3.54
CA ARG A 346 -22.68 -0.37 4.21
C ARG A 346 -22.21 -0.33 5.66
N PRO A 347 -22.19 0.81 6.33
CA PRO A 347 -21.91 0.89 7.77
C PRO A 347 -22.81 -0.03 8.59
N GLY A 348 -22.24 -0.66 9.61
CA GLY A 348 -22.92 -1.57 10.53
C GLY A 348 -23.05 -3.01 10.03
N ALA A 349 -22.95 -3.29 8.72
CA ALA A 349 -22.89 -4.65 8.21
C ALA A 349 -21.53 -5.29 8.51
N THR A 350 -21.47 -6.60 8.62
CA THR A 350 -20.22 -7.38 8.62
C THR A 350 -19.98 -8.00 7.24
N VAL A 351 -18.76 -8.47 6.98
CA VAL A 351 -18.48 -9.24 5.75
C VAL A 351 -19.35 -10.49 5.66
N GLU A 352 -19.71 -11.10 6.80
CA GLU A 352 -20.59 -12.24 6.86
C GLU A 352 -22.03 -11.88 6.45
N ASP A 353 -22.55 -10.73 6.88
CA ASP A 353 -23.86 -10.23 6.44
C ASP A 353 -23.93 -10.05 4.93
N VAL A 354 -22.86 -9.50 4.33
CA VAL A 354 -22.74 -9.36 2.87
C VAL A 354 -22.76 -10.73 2.19
N GLN A 355 -22.00 -11.71 2.71
CA GLN A 355 -22.00 -13.08 2.16
C GLN A 355 -23.37 -13.73 2.23
N ASN A 356 -24.10 -13.56 3.34
CA ASN A 356 -25.46 -14.07 3.51
C ASN A 356 -26.45 -13.41 2.55
N HIS A 357 -26.37 -12.08 2.37
CA HIS A 357 -27.19 -11.35 1.40
C HIS A 357 -26.99 -11.89 -0.02
N VAL A 358 -25.73 -12.08 -0.44
CA VAL A 358 -25.39 -12.64 -1.75
C VAL A 358 -25.92 -14.08 -1.90
N ALA A 359 -25.82 -14.90 -0.85
CA ALA A 359 -26.37 -16.26 -0.86
C ALA A 359 -27.87 -16.28 -1.17
N GLU A 360 -28.63 -15.41 -0.50
CA GLU A 360 -30.06 -15.30 -0.73
C GLU A 360 -30.40 -14.76 -2.12
N MET A 361 -29.63 -13.80 -2.64
CA MET A 361 -29.77 -13.31 -4.02
C MET A 361 -29.53 -14.41 -5.03
N MET A 362 -28.48 -15.20 -4.86
CA MET A 362 -28.16 -16.32 -5.77
C MET A 362 -29.26 -17.38 -5.79
N LYS A 363 -29.84 -17.72 -4.64
CA LYS A 363 -31.01 -18.65 -4.57
C LYS A 363 -32.18 -18.07 -5.34
N ARG A 364 -32.54 -16.81 -5.12
CA ARG A 364 -33.69 -16.15 -5.78
C ARG A 364 -33.56 -16.10 -7.29
N LYS A 365 -32.35 -15.95 -7.81
CA LYS A 365 -32.03 -15.84 -9.26
C LYS A 365 -31.71 -17.19 -9.89
N ASP A 366 -31.79 -18.29 -9.15
CA ASP A 366 -31.37 -19.64 -9.59
C ASP A 366 -29.94 -19.65 -10.18
N LEU A 367 -29.06 -18.85 -9.61
CA LEU A 367 -27.66 -18.79 -9.99
C LEU A 367 -26.92 -19.97 -9.35
N SER A 368 -26.92 -21.14 -10.01
CA SER A 368 -26.17 -22.29 -9.53
C SER A 368 -24.67 -22.16 -9.85
N VAL A 369 -23.85 -22.26 -8.81
CA VAL A 369 -22.40 -22.42 -8.95
C VAL A 369 -22.05 -23.87 -8.60
N PRO A 370 -21.36 -24.60 -9.49
CA PRO A 370 -20.94 -25.97 -9.22
C PRO A 370 -20.17 -26.07 -7.91
N LYS A 371 -20.51 -27.04 -7.05
CA LYS A 371 -19.93 -27.19 -5.70
C LYS A 371 -18.42 -27.35 -5.69
N GLN A 372 -17.81 -27.81 -6.78
CA GLN A 372 -16.37 -28.07 -6.88
C GLN A 372 -15.53 -26.85 -7.28
N LEU A 373 -16.12 -25.75 -7.71
CA LEU A 373 -15.45 -24.75 -8.54
C LEU A 373 -15.42 -23.34 -7.95
N ALA A 374 -15.98 -23.11 -6.76
CA ALA A 374 -16.00 -21.78 -6.16
C ALA A 374 -14.80 -21.58 -5.23
N HIS A 375 -13.91 -20.71 -5.60
CA HIS A 375 -12.95 -20.02 -4.72
C HIS A 375 -13.40 -18.57 -4.56
N CYS A 376 -12.88 -17.92 -3.51
CA CYS A 376 -13.10 -16.51 -3.21
C CYS A 376 -14.56 -16.15 -2.87
N GLY A 377 -14.96 -16.52 -1.64
CA GLY A 377 -16.04 -15.87 -0.93
C GLY A 377 -17.46 -16.05 -1.44
N LEU A 378 -17.70 -16.94 -2.39
CA LEU A 378 -19.06 -17.29 -2.76
C LEU A 378 -19.75 -18.07 -1.62
N PRO A 379 -21.04 -17.86 -1.37
CA PRO A 379 -21.78 -18.46 -0.26
C PRO A 379 -21.63 -19.98 -0.19
N GLY A 380 -21.33 -20.48 1.02
CA GLY A 380 -21.12 -21.91 1.25
C GLY A 380 -19.78 -22.48 0.75
N LYS A 381 -18.81 -21.61 0.43
CA LYS A 381 -17.47 -21.97 -0.04
C LYS A 381 -16.41 -21.44 0.92
N PRO A 382 -15.23 -22.12 1.04
CA PRO A 382 -14.13 -21.60 1.81
C PRO A 382 -13.57 -20.32 1.17
N GLY A 383 -13.18 -19.36 2.02
CA GLY A 383 -12.65 -18.06 1.60
C GLY A 383 -13.56 -16.91 1.98
N THR A 384 -13.16 -15.71 1.64
CA THR A 384 -13.94 -14.48 1.84
C THR A 384 -14.17 -13.78 0.53
N ILE A 385 -15.18 -12.93 0.54
CA ILE A 385 -15.56 -12.13 -0.62
C ILE A 385 -14.63 -10.93 -0.80
N GLY A 386 -13.71 -10.70 0.14
CA GLY A 386 -12.71 -9.63 0.10
C GLY A 386 -11.90 -9.51 1.39
N HIS A 387 -10.97 -8.59 1.39
CA HIS A 387 -10.06 -8.26 2.50
C HIS A 387 -9.86 -6.76 2.62
N TYR A 388 -9.35 -6.30 3.78
CA TYR A 388 -9.00 -4.89 3.98
C TYR A 388 -7.76 -4.53 3.16
N VAL A 389 -7.77 -3.30 2.63
CA VAL A 389 -6.67 -2.70 1.87
C VAL A 389 -6.24 -1.39 2.53
N GLY A 390 -4.97 -1.08 2.46
CA GLY A 390 -4.39 0.15 3.00
C GLY A 390 -2.92 0.28 2.67
N MET A 391 -2.06 0.32 3.68
CA MET A 391 -0.61 0.36 3.48
C MET A 391 -0.01 -0.99 3.05
N THR A 392 -0.79 -2.05 3.11
CA THR A 392 -0.53 -3.35 2.47
C THR A 392 -1.78 -3.78 1.71
N VAL A 393 -1.60 -4.64 0.70
CA VAL A 393 -2.75 -5.18 -0.04
C VAL A 393 -3.67 -5.97 0.87
N HIS A 394 -3.12 -6.78 1.79
CA HIS A 394 -3.86 -7.40 2.89
C HIS A 394 -3.55 -6.62 4.17
N ASP A 395 -4.32 -5.56 4.44
CA ASP A 395 -4.07 -4.66 5.56
C ASP A 395 -4.80 -5.09 6.84
N VAL A 396 -4.61 -4.29 7.90
CA VAL A 396 -5.18 -4.52 9.22
C VAL A 396 -6.71 -4.52 9.19
N GLY A 397 -7.32 -5.37 9.98
CA GLY A 397 -8.77 -5.49 10.12
C GLY A 397 -9.22 -6.91 10.46
N LYS A 398 -10.40 -7.04 11.08
CA LYS A 398 -11.05 -8.31 11.40
C LYS A 398 -12.36 -8.40 10.64
N ARG A 399 -12.65 -9.56 10.07
CA ARG A 399 -13.84 -9.78 9.21
C ARG A 399 -15.18 -9.74 9.94
N ASN A 400 -15.16 -10.02 11.24
CA ASN A 400 -16.36 -10.13 12.09
C ASN A 400 -16.70 -8.83 12.85
N ILE A 401 -16.08 -7.71 12.48
CA ILE A 401 -16.43 -6.41 13.05
C ILE A 401 -17.37 -5.65 12.12
N PRO A 402 -18.31 -4.85 12.69
CA PRO A 402 -19.14 -3.97 11.88
C PRO A 402 -18.29 -2.99 11.06
N LEU A 403 -18.63 -2.87 9.79
CA LEU A 403 -18.02 -1.91 8.88
C LEU A 403 -18.31 -0.48 9.33
N GLN A 404 -17.34 0.40 9.18
CA GLN A 404 -17.42 1.81 9.54
C GLN A 404 -16.98 2.68 8.37
N PRO A 405 -17.50 3.90 8.25
CA PRO A 405 -17.01 4.88 7.29
C PRO A 405 -15.48 5.06 7.41
N GLY A 406 -14.80 5.16 6.28
CA GLY A 406 -13.34 5.24 6.21
C GLY A 406 -12.63 3.88 6.10
N MET A 407 -13.31 2.75 6.24
CA MET A 407 -12.73 1.43 5.95
C MET A 407 -12.61 1.23 4.44
N VAL A 408 -11.49 0.64 4.00
CA VAL A 408 -11.23 0.28 2.59
C VAL A 408 -11.09 -1.23 2.50
N ILE A 409 -11.82 -1.85 1.57
CA ILE A 409 -11.93 -3.31 1.44
C ILE A 409 -12.08 -3.70 -0.03
N THR A 410 -11.68 -4.92 -0.42
CA THR A 410 -11.94 -5.47 -1.75
C THR A 410 -13.30 -6.17 -1.83
N ILE A 411 -13.79 -6.34 -3.06
CA ILE A 411 -14.90 -7.22 -3.41
C ILE A 411 -14.45 -8.04 -4.62
N GLU A 412 -14.18 -9.33 -4.44
CA GLU A 412 -13.45 -10.15 -5.42
C GLU A 412 -14.09 -11.52 -5.75
N PRO A 413 -15.40 -11.60 -6.05
CA PRO A 413 -16.00 -12.87 -6.43
C PRO A 413 -15.36 -13.46 -7.68
N ALA A 414 -15.14 -14.79 -7.68
CA ALA A 414 -14.45 -15.50 -8.75
C ALA A 414 -15.01 -16.90 -8.99
N LEU A 415 -14.87 -17.39 -10.21
CA LEU A 415 -15.12 -18.78 -10.63
C LEU A 415 -13.94 -19.31 -11.44
N TYR A 416 -13.52 -20.52 -11.13
CA TYR A 416 -12.41 -21.20 -11.79
C TYR A 416 -12.86 -22.56 -12.31
N TYR A 417 -12.61 -22.82 -13.61
CA TYR A 417 -12.96 -24.06 -14.34
C TYR A 417 -11.70 -24.62 -14.99
N PRO A 418 -10.85 -25.35 -14.23
CA PRO A 418 -9.60 -25.90 -14.78
C PRO A 418 -9.80 -26.78 -16.04
N GLU A 419 -10.89 -27.57 -16.06
CA GLU A 419 -11.26 -28.43 -17.18
C GLU A 419 -11.64 -27.68 -18.46
N LYS A 420 -11.93 -26.37 -18.33
CA LYS A 420 -12.19 -25.44 -19.45
C LYS A 420 -11.06 -24.47 -19.69
N SER A 421 -9.98 -24.56 -18.92
CA SER A 421 -8.90 -23.57 -18.92
C SER A 421 -9.41 -22.12 -18.77
N LEU A 422 -10.34 -21.91 -17.82
CA LEU A 422 -11.09 -20.67 -17.66
C LEU A 422 -11.13 -20.25 -16.18
N GLY A 423 -10.59 -19.09 -15.88
CA GLY A 423 -10.74 -18.38 -14.61
C GLY A 423 -11.31 -16.98 -14.85
N ILE A 424 -12.30 -16.59 -14.04
CA ILE A 424 -12.90 -15.23 -14.08
C ILE A 424 -12.97 -14.71 -12.66
N ARG A 425 -12.40 -13.53 -12.41
CA ARG A 425 -12.55 -12.72 -11.21
C ARG A 425 -12.89 -11.29 -11.61
N ILE A 426 -13.82 -10.68 -10.89
CA ILE A 426 -14.16 -9.26 -11.03
C ILE A 426 -14.04 -8.65 -9.65
N GLU A 427 -13.05 -7.81 -9.48
CA GLU A 427 -12.70 -7.21 -8.20
C GLU A 427 -12.66 -5.70 -8.29
N ASP A 428 -13.17 -5.06 -7.25
CA ASP A 428 -13.03 -3.63 -7.02
C ASP A 428 -12.59 -3.36 -5.58
N THR A 429 -11.73 -2.36 -5.40
CA THR A 429 -11.51 -1.73 -4.09
C THR A 429 -12.63 -0.74 -3.82
N ILE A 430 -13.24 -0.83 -2.64
CA ILE A 430 -14.30 0.06 -2.18
C ILE A 430 -13.91 0.79 -0.90
N LEU A 431 -14.45 1.99 -0.74
CA LEU A 431 -14.44 2.78 0.49
C LEU A 431 -15.82 2.73 1.14
N ILE A 432 -15.91 2.36 2.40
CA ILE A 432 -17.18 2.47 3.16
C ILE A 432 -17.44 3.95 3.43
N THR A 433 -18.62 4.42 3.05
CA THR A 433 -19.12 5.80 3.25
C THR A 433 -20.13 5.85 4.39
N GLU A 434 -20.70 7.01 4.70
CA GLU A 434 -21.70 7.17 5.76
C GLU A 434 -23.02 6.38 5.48
N ASP A 435 -23.33 6.16 4.21
CA ASP A 435 -24.62 5.58 3.77
C ASP A 435 -24.49 4.34 2.87
N GLY A 436 -23.26 3.90 2.55
CA GLY A 436 -23.02 2.75 1.67
C GLY A 436 -21.56 2.53 1.39
N CYS A 437 -21.19 2.42 0.11
CA CYS A 437 -19.79 2.36 -0.32
C CYS A 437 -19.53 3.09 -1.64
N GLU A 438 -18.30 3.60 -1.80
CA GLU A 438 -17.77 4.18 -3.04
C GLU A 438 -16.84 3.19 -3.72
N VAL A 439 -17.08 2.86 -4.99
CA VAL A 439 -16.17 2.03 -5.79
C VAL A 439 -15.00 2.89 -6.27
N LEU A 440 -13.81 2.66 -5.75
CA LEU A 440 -12.61 3.47 -6.04
C LEU A 440 -12.00 3.16 -7.40
N THR A 441 -12.25 1.96 -7.92
CA THR A 441 -11.71 1.43 -9.18
C THR A 441 -12.73 1.43 -10.34
N LYS A 442 -13.80 2.21 -10.20
CA LYS A 442 -14.95 2.28 -11.15
C LYS A 442 -14.59 2.70 -12.57
N ASP A 443 -13.42 3.34 -12.76
CA ASP A 443 -13.03 3.89 -14.06
C ASP A 443 -12.58 2.82 -15.08
N VAL A 444 -12.39 1.57 -14.66
CA VAL A 444 -12.14 0.47 -15.59
C VAL A 444 -13.46 -0.25 -15.91
N PRO A 445 -13.73 -0.54 -17.19
CA PRO A 445 -14.98 -1.19 -17.58
C PRO A 445 -15.13 -2.58 -16.95
N LYS A 446 -16.36 -2.91 -16.59
CA LYS A 446 -16.73 -4.25 -16.11
C LYS A 446 -17.98 -4.82 -16.78
N GLU A 447 -18.74 -4.02 -17.50
CA GLU A 447 -19.81 -4.55 -18.36
C GLU A 447 -19.21 -5.17 -19.63
N VAL A 448 -19.77 -6.30 -20.07
CA VAL A 448 -19.26 -7.03 -21.24
C VAL A 448 -19.15 -6.14 -22.47
N ASP A 449 -20.19 -5.36 -22.75
CA ASP A 449 -20.22 -4.49 -23.94
C ASP A 449 -19.21 -3.35 -23.84
N GLU A 450 -18.95 -2.82 -22.65
CA GLU A 450 -17.93 -1.79 -22.41
C GLU A 450 -16.52 -2.33 -22.66
N ILE A 451 -16.22 -3.53 -22.14
CA ILE A 451 -14.95 -4.23 -22.37
C ILE A 451 -14.73 -4.47 -23.85
N GLU A 452 -15.71 -5.07 -24.55
CA GLU A 452 -15.63 -5.33 -25.99
C GLU A 452 -15.44 -4.03 -26.79
N ASN A 453 -16.13 -2.94 -26.41
CA ASN A 453 -16.00 -1.65 -27.04
C ASN A 453 -14.63 -1.00 -26.80
N LEU A 454 -14.08 -1.09 -25.59
CA LEU A 454 -12.73 -0.63 -25.30
C LEU A 454 -11.71 -1.39 -26.17
N MET A 455 -11.81 -2.71 -26.24
CA MET A 455 -10.87 -3.56 -26.98
C MET A 455 -10.97 -3.39 -28.50
N LYS A 456 -12.09 -2.94 -29.05
CA LYS A 456 -12.19 -2.58 -30.49
C LYS A 456 -11.26 -1.43 -30.86
N ARG A 457 -10.98 -0.48 -29.93
CA ARG A 457 -10.13 0.70 -30.19
C ARG A 457 -8.66 0.33 -30.42
N ARG A 458 -8.18 -0.85 -30.01
CA ARG A 458 -6.82 -1.32 -30.24
C ARG A 458 -6.47 -1.50 -31.73
N LYS A 459 -7.50 -1.77 -32.59
CA LYS A 459 -7.32 -2.00 -34.04
C LYS A 459 -7.02 -0.73 -34.82
N ASN A 460 -7.21 0.44 -34.21
CA ASN A 460 -7.05 1.75 -34.84
C ASN A 460 -5.77 2.48 -34.42
N LYS A 461 -4.88 1.82 -33.70
CA LYS A 461 -3.53 2.28 -33.35
C LYS A 461 -2.49 1.31 -33.92
#